data_4f23d0b09900a55d5cd783e9eebbc4f0
#
_entry.id   4f23d0b09900a55d5cd783e9eebbc4f0
#
_cell.length_a   1.000
_cell.length_b   1.000
_cell.length_c   1.000
_cell.angle_alpha   90.00
_cell.angle_beta   90.00
_cell.angle_gamma   90.00
#
_symmetry.space_group_name_H-M   'P 1'
#
loop_
_entity.id
_entity.type
_entity.pdbx_description
1 polymer ?
#
loop_
_entity_poly.entity_id
_entity_poly.type
_entity_poly.pdbx_seq_one_letter_code
_entity_poly.pdbx_strand_id
1 'polypeptide(L)'
;MTTRRDFLKTMSLASAGLALGSGELLNAQTISSKKGRNEKVKIAYIGIGNRGEQIIQDFARTGMVEVVALCDVDMGAKHTRKVMGMYPKAKQFRDFRQMFDKAGNEFDAVAIATPDHSHFPISMLALASGKHVYVEKPLARTFYEAELLMQAALERPNLATQVGNQGHSEANYFQFKAWMDAGIIKDVTAVTAHMNNPRRWHKWDTNIYKLPSGQQLPKDLDWNTWLGAVPYHEYCNKYDQGEWRCWYDFGMGALGDWGAHILDTVHEFLELGLPYEVTLTHQEGHNDYFFPYSSTILFRFPQRKGMPPVDVTWYDGLDNLPPIPAGYGVSGLDPNIPKTNQGDVPPAKLNPGKIIYSKELTFKGGSHGSTLSIIPEEKAKEMADKLPKVPKSPSNHFENFLLACNGIEKTRSPFEINGVLSQVFSLGVMAQRLNTQLFFDPRTKQITNNEFANSMLAGLPPRKGWDEFYKL
;
A
#
# COMPACT_ATOMS: atom_id res chain seq x y z
N MET A 1 31.65 -5.91 2.68
CA MET A 1 30.58 -5.24 1.91
C MET A 1 29.92 -6.31 1.07
N THR A 2 28.74 -6.75 1.47
CA THR A 2 27.92 -7.67 0.68
C THR A 2 27.48 -6.94 -0.58
N THR A 3 27.81 -7.47 -1.75
CA THR A 3 27.41 -6.84 -3.02
C THR A 3 25.91 -7.06 -3.26
N ARG A 4 25.25 -6.19 -4.05
CA ARG A 4 23.88 -6.39 -4.53
C ARG A 4 23.65 -7.81 -5.09
N ARG A 5 24.69 -8.39 -5.68
CA ARG A 5 24.68 -9.73 -6.27
C ARG A 5 24.67 -10.83 -5.20
N ASP A 6 25.38 -10.63 -4.11
CA ASP A 6 25.37 -11.57 -2.97
C ASP A 6 24.03 -11.54 -2.24
N PHE A 7 23.41 -10.36 -2.16
CA PHE A 7 22.09 -10.17 -1.61
C PHE A 7 21.01 -10.91 -2.44
N LEU A 8 20.95 -10.73 -3.75
CA LEU A 8 20.02 -11.45 -4.63
C LEU A 8 20.26 -12.98 -4.61
N LYS A 9 21.51 -13.44 -4.38
CA LYS A 9 21.81 -14.85 -4.18
C LYS A 9 21.33 -15.38 -2.82
N THR A 10 21.40 -14.56 -1.77
CA THR A 10 20.97 -14.96 -0.43
C THR A 10 19.44 -15.08 -0.34
N MET A 11 18.68 -14.24 -1.07
CA MET A 11 17.25 -14.38 -1.20
C MET A 11 16.82 -15.70 -1.86
N SER A 12 17.56 -16.18 -2.86
CA SER A 12 17.25 -17.46 -3.51
C SER A 12 17.47 -18.68 -2.60
N LEU A 13 18.29 -18.55 -1.57
CA LEU A 13 18.55 -19.61 -0.59
C LEU A 13 17.53 -19.60 0.57
N ALA A 14 17.06 -18.43 0.98
CA ALA A 14 16.04 -18.30 2.03
C ALA A 14 14.65 -18.82 1.60
N SER A 15 14.30 -18.64 0.32
CA SER A 15 13.04 -19.16 -0.23
C SER A 15 12.99 -20.69 -0.39
N ALA A 16 14.14 -21.36 -0.47
CA ALA A 16 14.20 -22.82 -0.49
C ALA A 16 14.01 -23.48 0.88
N GLY A 17 14.18 -22.73 1.96
CA GLY A 17 14.03 -23.23 3.34
C GLY A 17 12.59 -23.25 3.87
N LEU A 18 11.66 -22.55 3.26
CA LEU A 18 10.27 -22.44 3.71
C LEU A 18 9.33 -23.52 3.16
N ALA A 19 9.79 -24.38 2.24
CA ALA A 19 8.98 -25.43 1.63
C ALA A 19 9.07 -26.81 2.30
N LEU A 20 9.92 -27.01 3.31
CA LEU A 20 10.10 -28.29 3.99
C LEU A 20 10.22 -28.08 5.51
N GLY A 21 9.10 -28.18 6.22
CA GLY A 21 9.14 -28.14 7.69
C GLY A 21 7.78 -28.17 8.35
N SER A 22 6.97 -29.20 8.07
CA SER A 22 5.97 -29.65 9.04
C SER A 22 6.68 -30.51 10.09
N GLY A 23 7.09 -29.91 11.21
CA GLY A 23 7.74 -30.63 12.28
C GLY A 23 7.96 -29.71 13.49
N GLU A 24 7.12 -29.90 14.50
CA GLU A 24 7.32 -29.55 15.92
C GLU A 24 7.87 -28.15 16.21
N LEU A 25 6.98 -27.19 16.34
CA LEU A 25 7.26 -25.93 17.02
C LEU A 25 7.28 -26.17 18.53
N LEU A 26 8.46 -26.14 19.08
CA LEU A 26 8.73 -26.06 20.51
C LEU A 26 7.92 -24.91 21.14
N ASN A 27 7.13 -25.29 22.16
CA ASN A 27 6.42 -24.38 23.07
C ASN A 27 7.38 -23.40 23.77
N ALA A 28 7.60 -22.24 23.20
CA ALA A 28 8.00 -21.06 23.95
C ALA A 28 6.73 -20.30 24.32
N GLN A 29 6.10 -20.71 25.43
CA GLN A 29 5.10 -19.90 26.11
C GLN A 29 5.78 -18.65 26.68
N THR A 30 5.90 -17.59 25.86
CA THR A 30 5.96 -16.24 26.37
C THR A 30 4.54 -15.88 26.76
N ILE A 31 4.26 -15.88 28.07
CA ILE A 31 3.01 -15.37 28.65
C ILE A 31 3.00 -13.86 28.39
N SER A 32 2.54 -13.46 27.22
CA SER A 32 1.99 -12.13 27.03
C SER A 32 0.68 -12.12 27.81
N SER A 33 0.62 -11.40 28.92
CA SER A 33 -0.62 -11.14 29.65
C SER A 33 -1.58 -10.50 28.65
N LYS A 34 -2.64 -11.21 28.24
CA LYS A 34 -3.67 -10.65 27.36
C LYS A 34 -4.20 -9.39 28.01
N LYS A 35 -3.93 -8.24 27.43
CA LYS A 35 -4.49 -6.98 27.86
C LYS A 35 -6.01 -7.04 27.74
N GLY A 36 -6.73 -6.38 28.63
CA GLY A 36 -8.19 -6.32 28.57
C GLY A 36 -8.67 -5.55 27.34
N ARG A 37 -9.86 -5.88 26.82
CA ARG A 37 -10.44 -5.22 25.62
C ARG A 37 -10.50 -3.69 25.72
N ASN A 38 -10.56 -3.13 26.93
CA ASN A 38 -10.65 -1.69 27.19
C ASN A 38 -9.31 -1.05 27.56
N GLU A 39 -8.22 -1.80 27.51
CA GLU A 39 -6.89 -1.22 27.80
C GLU A 39 -6.43 -0.37 26.64
N LYS A 40 -6.11 0.89 26.93
CA LYS A 40 -5.65 1.83 25.89
C LYS A 40 -4.27 1.47 25.39
N VAL A 41 -4.11 1.49 24.07
CA VAL A 41 -2.81 1.37 23.41
C VAL A 41 -2.16 2.73 23.36
N LYS A 42 -0.93 2.83 23.80
CA LYS A 42 -0.12 4.05 23.72
C LYS A 42 0.50 4.15 22.34
N ILE A 43 0.15 5.19 21.58
CA ILE A 43 0.57 5.34 20.18
C ILE A 43 1.40 6.59 19.98
N ALA A 44 2.49 6.44 19.21
CA ALA A 44 3.24 7.53 18.60
C ALA A 44 2.85 7.67 17.13
N TYR A 45 2.60 8.91 16.67
CA TYR A 45 2.20 9.18 15.29
C TYR A 45 3.33 9.87 14.53
N ILE A 46 3.62 9.38 13.32
CA ILE A 46 4.69 9.86 12.44
C ILE A 46 4.11 10.25 11.09
N GLY A 47 4.28 11.53 10.71
CA GLY A 47 3.52 12.16 9.63
C GLY A 47 2.12 12.50 10.12
N ILE A 48 1.94 13.70 10.71
CA ILE A 48 0.70 14.09 11.38
C ILE A 48 -0.15 15.10 10.60
N GLY A 49 0.28 15.45 9.39
CA GLY A 49 -0.47 16.35 8.51
C GLY A 49 -1.46 15.59 7.61
N ASN A 50 -2.48 16.29 7.12
CA ASN A 50 -3.44 15.79 6.12
C ASN A 50 -3.99 14.38 6.46
N ARG A 51 -3.46 13.32 5.82
CA ARG A 51 -3.88 11.94 6.08
C ARG A 51 -3.55 11.52 7.51
N GLY A 52 -2.42 11.92 8.05
CA GLY A 52 -2.05 11.65 9.44
C GLY A 52 -3.05 12.24 10.43
N GLU A 53 -3.54 13.47 10.21
CA GLU A 53 -4.59 14.05 11.04
C GLU A 53 -5.87 13.19 11.03
N GLN A 54 -6.30 12.71 9.84
CA GLN A 54 -7.48 11.84 9.73
C GLN A 54 -7.29 10.54 10.53
N ILE A 55 -6.13 9.89 10.38
CA ILE A 55 -5.81 8.65 11.10
C ILE A 55 -5.81 8.85 12.61
N ILE A 56 -5.21 9.94 13.10
CA ILE A 56 -5.22 10.28 14.52
C ILE A 56 -6.66 10.41 15.05
N GLN A 57 -7.53 11.09 14.28
CA GLN A 57 -8.93 11.26 14.64
C GLN A 57 -9.69 9.94 14.60
N ASP A 58 -9.45 9.08 13.60
CA ASP A 58 -10.09 7.78 13.46
C ASP A 58 -9.71 6.84 14.61
N PHE A 59 -8.44 6.80 14.97
CA PHE A 59 -7.98 6.08 16.17
C PHE A 59 -8.61 6.67 17.45
N ALA A 60 -8.66 7.99 17.60
CA ALA A 60 -9.23 8.65 18.77
C ALA A 60 -10.73 8.33 18.95
N ARG A 61 -11.49 8.23 17.85
CA ARG A 61 -12.93 7.85 17.89
C ARG A 61 -13.17 6.47 18.49
N THR A 62 -12.20 5.56 18.44
CA THR A 62 -12.33 4.24 19.07
C THR A 62 -12.37 4.31 20.60
N GLY A 63 -11.87 5.39 21.20
CA GLY A 63 -11.71 5.51 22.66
C GLY A 63 -10.60 4.64 23.25
N MET A 64 -9.88 3.84 22.44
CA MET A 64 -8.91 2.83 22.86
C MET A 64 -7.46 3.29 22.77
N VAL A 65 -7.18 4.57 22.50
CA VAL A 65 -5.81 5.09 22.32
C VAL A 65 -5.44 6.13 23.36
N GLU A 66 -4.13 6.21 23.61
CA GLU A 66 -3.46 7.31 24.28
C GLU A 66 -2.38 7.85 23.35
N VAL A 67 -2.45 9.14 22.99
CA VAL A 67 -1.47 9.81 22.12
C VAL A 67 -0.29 10.22 22.95
N VAL A 68 0.86 9.57 22.77
CA VAL A 68 2.08 9.81 23.58
C VAL A 68 3.05 10.74 22.88
N ALA A 69 3.25 10.56 21.59
CA ALA A 69 4.21 11.34 20.81
C ALA A 69 3.68 11.66 19.41
N LEU A 70 4.11 12.80 18.91
CA LEU A 70 3.81 13.32 17.57
C LEU A 70 5.13 13.65 16.87
N CYS A 71 5.29 13.19 15.63
CA CYS A 71 6.50 13.43 14.86
C CYS A 71 6.13 13.90 13.45
N ASP A 72 6.70 15.05 13.04
CA ASP A 72 6.57 15.54 11.66
C ASP A 72 7.81 16.37 11.30
N VAL A 73 8.29 16.23 10.09
CA VAL A 73 9.47 16.98 9.60
C VAL A 73 9.18 18.45 9.34
N ASP A 74 7.91 18.83 9.13
CA ASP A 74 7.49 20.21 8.92
C ASP A 74 6.74 20.76 10.15
N MET A 75 7.50 21.22 11.12
CA MET A 75 6.97 21.79 12.36
C MET A 75 6.26 23.13 12.17
N GLY A 76 6.51 23.80 11.05
CA GLY A 76 5.92 25.10 10.73
C GLY A 76 4.59 25.00 9.98
N ALA A 77 4.28 23.87 9.38
CA ALA A 77 3.07 23.69 8.61
C ALA A 77 1.79 23.90 9.43
N LYS A 78 0.80 24.55 8.85
CA LYS A 78 -0.47 24.85 9.51
C LYS A 78 -1.16 23.59 10.06
N HIS A 79 -1.18 22.52 9.25
CA HIS A 79 -1.79 21.24 9.63
C HIS A 79 -1.04 20.56 10.79
N THR A 80 0.30 20.61 10.79
CA THR A 80 1.13 20.06 11.88
C THR A 80 0.85 20.79 13.19
N ARG A 81 0.90 22.13 13.17
CA ARG A 81 0.58 22.94 14.36
C ARG A 81 -0.84 22.70 14.88
N LYS A 82 -1.80 22.51 13.99
CA LYS A 82 -3.19 22.18 14.37
C LYS A 82 -3.23 20.89 15.20
N VAL A 83 -2.62 19.81 14.71
CA VAL A 83 -2.62 18.52 15.41
C VAL A 83 -1.86 18.60 16.73
N MET A 84 -0.71 19.27 16.77
CA MET A 84 0.04 19.51 18.02
C MET A 84 -0.80 20.27 19.06
N GLY A 85 -1.60 21.24 18.63
CA GLY A 85 -2.54 21.96 19.49
C GLY A 85 -3.68 21.10 20.03
N MET A 86 -4.10 20.06 19.30
CA MET A 86 -5.11 19.10 19.77
C MET A 86 -4.56 18.17 20.88
N TYR A 87 -3.26 17.90 20.88
CA TYR A 87 -2.61 16.98 21.81
C TYR A 87 -1.41 17.65 22.55
N PRO A 88 -1.65 18.69 23.34
CA PRO A 88 -0.56 19.50 23.94
C PRO A 88 0.30 18.75 24.98
N LYS A 89 -0.18 17.58 25.45
CA LYS A 89 0.56 16.73 26.39
C LYS A 89 1.47 15.73 25.68
N ALA A 90 1.25 15.48 24.38
CA ALA A 90 2.09 14.57 23.61
C ALA A 90 3.47 15.18 23.36
N LYS A 91 4.52 14.37 23.47
CA LYS A 91 5.87 14.78 23.12
C LYS A 91 5.99 15.07 21.63
N GLN A 92 6.72 16.10 21.25
CA GLN A 92 6.82 16.56 19.87
C GLN A 92 8.24 16.36 19.34
N PHE A 93 8.35 15.77 18.15
CA PHE A 93 9.62 15.45 17.51
C PHE A 93 9.60 15.85 16.05
N ARG A 94 10.78 16.25 15.52
CA ARG A 94 10.97 16.52 14.10
C ARG A 94 11.52 15.30 13.36
N ASP A 95 12.27 14.46 14.06
CA ASP A 95 12.92 13.27 13.53
C ASP A 95 12.46 12.04 14.32
N PHE A 96 11.94 11.04 13.62
CA PHE A 96 11.44 9.81 14.23
C PHE A 96 12.54 9.03 14.97
N ARG A 97 13.79 9.08 14.51
CA ARG A 97 14.92 8.42 15.19
C ARG A 97 15.10 8.97 16.60
N GLN A 98 15.03 10.30 16.73
CA GLN A 98 15.08 10.95 18.05
C GLN A 98 13.84 10.62 18.91
N MET A 99 12.67 10.43 18.28
CA MET A 99 11.46 10.00 18.98
C MET A 99 11.64 8.61 19.60
N PHE A 100 12.15 7.65 18.81
CA PHE A 100 12.43 6.30 19.32
C PHE A 100 13.49 6.32 20.43
N ASP A 101 14.56 7.08 20.28
CA ASP A 101 15.64 7.19 21.23
C ASP A 101 15.17 7.79 22.58
N LYS A 102 14.37 8.87 22.53
CA LYS A 102 13.98 9.63 23.73
C LYS A 102 12.65 9.21 24.37
N ALA A 103 11.76 8.58 23.62
CA ALA A 103 10.42 8.22 24.05
C ALA A 103 10.02 6.77 23.70
N GLY A 104 10.90 5.97 23.11
CA GLY A 104 10.59 4.61 22.65
C GLY A 104 10.00 3.69 23.72
N ASN A 105 10.34 3.88 24.98
CA ASN A 105 9.79 3.09 26.10
C ASN A 105 8.39 3.55 26.55
N GLU A 106 7.85 4.64 26.01
CA GLU A 106 6.59 5.23 26.45
C GLU A 106 5.40 4.86 25.59
N PHE A 107 5.61 4.27 24.39
CA PHE A 107 4.56 3.84 23.51
C PHE A 107 4.66 2.37 23.14
N ASP A 108 3.50 1.75 22.85
CA ASP A 108 3.34 0.34 22.46
C ASP A 108 3.35 0.18 20.94
N ALA A 109 2.86 1.18 20.22
CA ALA A 109 2.62 1.13 18.79
C ALA A 109 2.99 2.44 18.10
N VAL A 110 3.21 2.37 16.80
CA VAL A 110 3.32 3.54 15.92
C VAL A 110 2.24 3.52 14.84
N ALA A 111 1.79 4.72 14.44
CA ALA A 111 0.97 4.92 13.25
C ALA A 111 1.70 5.87 12.29
N ILE A 112 1.95 5.39 11.06
CA ILE A 112 2.81 6.02 10.07
C ILE A 112 1.96 6.49 8.90
N ALA A 113 2.01 7.80 8.59
CA ALA A 113 1.29 8.41 7.47
C ALA A 113 2.18 9.42 6.72
N THR A 114 3.41 9.05 6.51
CA THR A 114 4.44 9.78 5.76
C THR A 114 4.31 9.54 4.25
N PRO A 115 5.13 10.18 3.39
CA PRO A 115 5.28 9.76 1.99
C PRO A 115 5.80 8.33 1.85
N ASP A 116 5.44 7.65 0.74
CA ASP A 116 5.70 6.22 0.51
C ASP A 116 7.17 5.81 0.74
N HIS A 117 8.12 6.66 0.35
CA HIS A 117 9.56 6.38 0.47
C HIS A 117 10.05 6.31 1.93
N SER A 118 9.29 6.84 2.87
CA SER A 118 9.65 6.85 4.29
C SER A 118 9.00 5.70 5.08
N HIS A 119 8.05 4.96 4.50
CA HIS A 119 7.34 3.88 5.19
C HIS A 119 8.31 2.80 5.68
N PHE A 120 9.25 2.39 4.81
CA PHE A 120 10.18 1.31 5.12
C PHE A 120 11.08 1.60 6.33
N PRO A 121 11.92 2.66 6.34
CA PRO A 121 12.85 2.87 7.44
C PRO A 121 12.15 3.07 8.79
N ILE A 122 10.98 3.72 8.79
CA ILE A 122 10.22 3.96 10.02
C ILE A 122 9.61 2.65 10.54
N SER A 123 8.97 1.86 9.65
CA SER A 123 8.36 0.58 10.02
C SER A 123 9.41 -0.43 10.49
N MET A 124 10.58 -0.47 9.83
CA MET A 124 11.67 -1.38 10.21
C MET A 124 12.21 -1.03 11.60
N LEU A 125 12.46 0.26 11.87
CA LEU A 125 12.89 0.69 13.21
C LEU A 125 11.85 0.35 14.28
N ALA A 126 10.57 0.51 13.98
CA ALA A 126 9.50 0.19 14.91
C ALA A 126 9.46 -1.31 15.23
N LEU A 127 9.52 -2.19 14.23
CA LEU A 127 9.56 -3.63 14.43
C LEU A 127 10.81 -4.07 15.20
N ALA A 128 11.99 -3.53 14.85
CA ALA A 128 13.24 -3.80 15.55
C ALA A 128 13.20 -3.35 17.02
N SER A 129 12.44 -2.28 17.31
CA SER A 129 12.21 -1.78 18.67
C SER A 129 11.06 -2.49 19.41
N GLY A 130 10.50 -3.56 18.85
CA GLY A 130 9.42 -4.32 19.48
C GLY A 130 8.08 -3.58 19.53
N LYS A 131 7.78 -2.72 18.55
CA LYS A 131 6.52 -1.95 18.49
C LYS A 131 5.56 -2.52 17.47
N HIS A 132 4.25 -2.49 17.79
CA HIS A 132 3.18 -2.73 16.82
C HIS A 132 3.20 -1.62 15.76
N VAL A 133 2.88 -1.96 14.51
CA VAL A 133 3.00 -1.01 13.39
C VAL A 133 1.70 -0.92 12.59
N TYR A 134 1.13 0.28 12.55
CA TYR A 134 0.17 0.69 11.52
C TYR A 134 0.90 1.59 10.53
N VAL A 135 0.81 1.31 9.23
CA VAL A 135 1.40 2.15 8.19
C VAL A 135 0.42 2.38 7.06
N GLU A 136 0.36 3.58 6.51
CA GLU A 136 -0.45 3.85 5.33
C GLU A 136 0.04 3.07 4.11
N LYS A 137 -0.87 2.85 3.18
CA LYS A 137 -0.61 2.15 1.92
C LYS A 137 0.11 3.08 0.90
N PRO A 138 0.92 2.52 -0.01
CA PRO A 138 1.40 1.13 -0.07
C PRO A 138 2.38 0.81 1.06
N LEU A 139 2.58 -0.46 1.38
CA LEU A 139 3.48 -0.85 2.49
C LEU A 139 4.88 -0.27 2.34
N ALA A 140 5.45 -0.37 1.15
CA ALA A 140 6.77 0.15 0.82
C ALA A 140 6.84 0.52 -0.67
N ARG A 141 7.83 1.34 -1.03
CA ARG A 141 8.01 1.83 -2.40
C ARG A 141 8.74 0.83 -3.32
N THR A 142 9.68 0.05 -2.80
CA THR A 142 10.45 -0.91 -3.60
C THR A 142 10.05 -2.35 -3.30
N PHE A 143 10.30 -3.23 -4.27
CA PHE A 143 10.06 -4.66 -4.13
C PHE A 143 10.80 -5.23 -2.91
N TYR A 144 12.06 -4.84 -2.75
CA TYR A 144 12.91 -5.32 -1.69
C TYR A 144 12.51 -4.79 -0.30
N GLU A 145 12.16 -3.52 -0.18
CA GLU A 145 11.69 -2.96 1.09
C GLU A 145 10.43 -3.68 1.58
N ALA A 146 9.49 -4.00 0.68
CA ALA A 146 8.31 -4.79 1.02
C ALA A 146 8.70 -6.20 1.50
N GLU A 147 9.67 -6.85 0.84
CA GLU A 147 10.18 -8.16 1.25
C GLU A 147 10.78 -8.15 2.65
N LEU A 148 11.63 -7.17 2.95
CA LEU A 148 12.25 -7.04 4.27
C LEU A 148 11.21 -6.81 5.37
N LEU A 149 10.19 -5.99 5.12
CA LEU A 149 9.12 -5.74 6.09
C LEU A 149 8.27 -6.98 6.35
N MET A 150 7.97 -7.77 5.31
CA MET A 150 7.28 -9.06 5.49
C MET A 150 8.12 -10.03 6.32
N GLN A 151 9.42 -10.15 6.03
CA GLN A 151 10.33 -11.00 6.80
C GLN A 151 10.42 -10.54 8.25
N ALA A 152 10.61 -9.24 8.49
CA ALA A 152 10.67 -8.68 9.84
C ALA A 152 9.37 -8.92 10.66
N ALA A 153 8.20 -8.87 10.00
CA ALA A 153 6.93 -9.19 10.62
C ALA A 153 6.80 -10.68 10.97
N LEU A 154 7.19 -11.57 10.05
CA LEU A 154 7.19 -13.03 10.28
C LEU A 154 8.10 -13.45 11.43
N GLU A 155 9.26 -12.80 11.59
CA GLU A 155 10.19 -13.04 12.71
C GLU A 155 9.65 -12.54 14.06
N ARG A 156 8.62 -11.69 14.06
CA ARG A 156 8.03 -11.04 15.24
C ARG A 156 6.52 -11.26 15.33
N PRO A 157 6.05 -12.54 15.39
CA PRO A 157 4.62 -12.89 15.26
C PRO A 157 3.74 -12.36 16.42
N ASN A 158 4.36 -11.88 17.49
CA ASN A 158 3.67 -11.22 18.61
C ASN A 158 3.41 -9.73 18.38
N LEU A 159 3.95 -9.14 17.32
CA LEU A 159 3.69 -7.76 16.96
C LEU A 159 2.54 -7.69 15.93
N ALA A 160 1.56 -6.86 16.22
CA ALA A 160 0.52 -6.54 15.24
C ALA A 160 1.10 -5.64 14.16
N THR A 161 0.97 -6.03 12.90
CA THR A 161 1.29 -5.22 11.72
C THR A 161 0.02 -4.99 10.91
N GLN A 162 -0.24 -3.77 10.45
CA GLN A 162 -1.39 -3.45 9.63
C GLN A 162 -1.10 -2.33 8.64
N VAL A 163 -1.49 -2.54 7.39
CA VAL A 163 -1.43 -1.53 6.34
C VAL A 163 -2.77 -0.79 6.22
N GLY A 164 -2.75 0.48 5.85
CA GLY A 164 -3.92 1.36 5.73
C GLY A 164 -4.89 1.00 4.60
N ASN A 165 -5.09 -0.28 4.32
CA ASN A 165 -6.09 -0.80 3.37
C ASN A 165 -7.43 -0.98 4.06
N GLN A 166 -8.14 0.13 4.36
CA GLN A 166 -9.38 0.10 5.16
C GLN A 166 -10.44 -0.84 4.58
N GLY A 167 -10.44 -1.05 3.26
CA GLY A 167 -11.33 -1.98 2.57
C GLY A 167 -11.36 -3.38 3.19
N HIS A 168 -10.27 -3.85 3.79
CA HIS A 168 -10.20 -5.14 4.48
C HIS A 168 -11.07 -5.24 5.76
N SER A 169 -11.63 -4.13 6.22
CA SER A 169 -12.52 -4.10 7.38
C SER A 169 -13.93 -3.65 7.04
N GLU A 170 -14.26 -3.51 5.76
CA GLU A 170 -15.53 -3.01 5.27
C GLU A 170 -16.34 -4.11 4.56
N ALA A 171 -17.54 -3.78 4.10
CA ALA A 171 -18.51 -4.75 3.59
C ALA A 171 -18.00 -5.55 2.36
N ASN A 172 -17.20 -4.92 1.49
CA ASN A 172 -16.61 -5.56 0.32
C ASN A 172 -15.73 -6.77 0.66
N TYR A 173 -14.94 -6.68 1.73
CA TYR A 173 -14.05 -7.74 2.18
C TYR A 173 -14.84 -9.00 2.57
N PHE A 174 -15.84 -8.81 3.41
CA PHE A 174 -16.68 -9.92 3.90
C PHE A 174 -17.57 -10.48 2.78
N GLN A 175 -18.04 -9.63 1.87
CA GLN A 175 -18.81 -10.08 0.71
C GLN A 175 -17.93 -10.92 -0.24
N PHE A 176 -16.75 -10.42 -0.60
CA PHE A 176 -15.85 -11.13 -1.51
C PHE A 176 -15.52 -12.52 -0.95
N LYS A 177 -15.13 -12.55 0.32
CA LYS A 177 -14.87 -13.83 1.02
C LYS A 177 -16.08 -14.75 1.00
N ALA A 178 -17.26 -14.29 1.39
CA ALA A 178 -18.46 -15.09 1.41
C ALA A 178 -18.84 -15.62 0.02
N TRP A 179 -18.64 -14.81 -1.03
CA TRP A 179 -18.92 -15.20 -2.40
C TRP A 179 -17.88 -16.19 -2.95
N MET A 180 -16.62 -16.09 -2.55
CA MET A 180 -15.61 -17.11 -2.85
C MET A 180 -15.93 -18.43 -2.14
N ASP A 181 -16.20 -18.40 -0.85
CA ASP A 181 -16.51 -19.59 -0.04
C ASP A 181 -17.76 -20.32 -0.54
N ALA A 182 -18.75 -19.59 -1.09
CA ALA A 182 -19.96 -20.15 -1.70
C ALA A 182 -19.82 -20.55 -3.16
N GLY A 183 -18.65 -20.35 -3.79
CA GLY A 183 -18.41 -20.64 -5.19
C GLY A 183 -19.17 -19.74 -6.18
N ILE A 184 -19.60 -18.56 -5.74
CA ILE A 184 -20.19 -17.52 -6.61
C ILE A 184 -19.09 -16.88 -7.46
N ILE A 185 -17.97 -16.52 -6.84
CA ILE A 185 -16.74 -16.06 -7.54
C ILE A 185 -15.87 -17.28 -7.72
N LYS A 186 -15.80 -17.79 -8.94
CA LYS A 186 -14.99 -18.96 -9.33
C LYS A 186 -14.55 -18.82 -10.79
N ASP A 187 -13.56 -19.57 -11.20
CA ASP A 187 -13.07 -19.61 -12.59
C ASP A 187 -12.81 -18.21 -13.18
N VAL A 188 -12.29 -17.31 -12.36
CA VAL A 188 -11.91 -15.96 -12.80
C VAL A 188 -10.70 -16.06 -13.72
N THR A 189 -10.78 -15.44 -14.89
CA THR A 189 -9.73 -15.45 -15.91
C THR A 189 -9.16 -14.08 -16.21
N ALA A 190 -9.92 -13.01 -15.94
CA ALA A 190 -9.46 -11.65 -16.15
C ALA A 190 -10.05 -10.67 -15.12
N VAL A 191 -9.29 -9.63 -14.84
CA VAL A 191 -9.73 -8.48 -14.05
C VAL A 191 -9.27 -7.22 -14.76
N THR A 192 -10.16 -6.24 -14.92
CA THR A 192 -9.76 -4.88 -15.27
C THR A 192 -9.99 -3.97 -14.06
N ALA A 193 -9.04 -3.08 -13.80
CA ALA A 193 -9.10 -2.11 -12.73
C ALA A 193 -8.68 -0.74 -13.25
N HIS A 194 -9.32 0.33 -12.78
CA HIS A 194 -9.05 1.66 -13.32
C HIS A 194 -9.13 2.76 -12.27
N MET A 195 -8.30 3.78 -12.47
CA MET A 195 -8.33 5.07 -11.79
C MET A 195 -8.29 6.18 -12.81
N ASN A 196 -9.45 6.69 -13.17
CA ASN A 196 -9.63 7.68 -14.22
C ASN A 196 -9.71 9.13 -13.70
N ASN A 197 -9.32 9.35 -12.45
CA ASN A 197 -9.22 10.69 -11.88
C ASN A 197 -7.74 11.13 -11.90
N PRO A 198 -7.40 12.28 -12.53
CA PRO A 198 -6.01 12.72 -12.73
C PRO A 198 -5.41 13.28 -11.43
N ARG A 199 -5.17 12.43 -10.44
CA ARG A 199 -4.63 12.85 -9.14
C ARG A 199 -3.12 12.83 -9.03
N ARG A 200 -2.41 12.11 -9.93
CA ARG A 200 -1.00 11.77 -9.76
C ARG A 200 -0.11 12.29 -10.88
N TRP A 201 -0.60 13.29 -11.60
CA TRP A 201 0.17 14.09 -12.55
C TRP A 201 -0.44 15.48 -12.62
N HIS A 202 0.39 16.49 -12.83
CA HIS A 202 0.02 17.90 -12.66
C HIS A 202 0.18 18.71 -13.95
N LYS A 203 0.01 18.11 -15.12
CA LYS A 203 0.24 18.74 -16.44
C LYS A 203 1.64 19.36 -16.54
N TRP A 204 2.63 18.73 -15.93
CA TRP A 204 3.99 19.20 -15.99
C TRP A 204 4.57 19.01 -17.38
N ASP A 205 5.54 19.86 -17.72
CA ASP A 205 6.30 19.72 -18.95
C ASP A 205 7.03 18.37 -18.98
N THR A 206 6.67 17.50 -19.93
CA THR A 206 7.31 16.20 -20.13
C THR A 206 8.75 16.30 -20.62
N ASN A 207 9.21 17.51 -21.03
CA ASN A 207 10.60 17.77 -21.37
C ASN A 207 11.51 18.05 -20.17
N ILE A 208 11.10 17.70 -18.96
CA ILE A 208 11.96 17.76 -17.78
C ILE A 208 13.02 16.65 -17.88
N TYR A 209 14.28 17.04 -18.00
CA TYR A 209 15.43 16.11 -18.10
C TYR A 209 16.25 16.05 -16.81
N LYS A 210 15.84 16.73 -15.76
CA LYS A 210 16.46 16.73 -14.45
C LYS A 210 15.42 17.01 -13.36
N LEU A 211 15.67 16.55 -12.18
CA LEU A 211 14.83 16.87 -11.02
C LEU A 211 14.85 18.37 -10.75
N PRO A 212 13.67 19.01 -10.56
CA PRO A 212 13.59 20.43 -10.23
C PRO A 212 14.30 20.71 -8.90
N SER A 213 14.97 21.86 -8.82
CA SER A 213 15.81 22.24 -7.69
C SER A 213 15.87 23.76 -7.52
N GLY A 214 16.59 24.22 -6.49
CA GLY A 214 16.99 25.63 -6.34
C GLY A 214 15.96 26.55 -5.71
N GLN A 215 14.91 26.02 -5.08
CA GLN A 215 14.01 26.84 -4.27
C GLN A 215 14.50 26.98 -2.82
N GLN A 216 14.16 28.08 -2.20
CA GLN A 216 14.49 28.30 -0.80
C GLN A 216 13.76 27.29 0.09
N LEU A 217 14.52 26.56 0.91
CA LEU A 217 14.00 25.63 1.89
C LEU A 217 13.15 26.34 2.95
N PRO A 218 11.91 25.93 3.23
CA PRO A 218 11.12 26.46 4.33
C PRO A 218 11.87 26.30 5.67
N LYS A 219 11.87 27.35 6.50
CA LYS A 219 12.66 27.44 7.74
C LYS A 219 12.40 26.26 8.72
N ASP A 220 11.15 25.81 8.78
CA ASP A 220 10.72 24.82 9.76
C ASP A 220 10.65 23.38 9.18
N LEU A 221 11.06 23.18 7.92
CA LEU A 221 11.11 21.87 7.27
C LEU A 221 12.49 21.22 7.43
N ASP A 222 12.52 20.02 8.01
CA ASP A 222 13.71 19.16 8.01
C ASP A 222 13.77 18.35 6.71
N TRP A 223 14.35 18.95 5.67
CA TRP A 223 14.46 18.36 4.36
C TRP A 223 15.32 17.09 4.34
N ASN A 224 16.34 17.01 5.16
CA ASN A 224 17.20 15.84 5.23
C ASN A 224 16.46 14.62 5.77
N THR A 225 15.66 14.79 6.81
CA THR A 225 14.80 13.73 7.36
C THR A 225 13.63 13.42 6.44
N TRP A 226 13.08 14.43 5.73
CA TRP A 226 12.04 14.20 4.71
C TRP A 226 12.53 13.29 3.58
N LEU A 227 13.73 13.54 3.03
CA LEU A 227 14.34 12.71 1.98
C LEU A 227 14.59 11.26 2.45
N GLY A 228 14.85 11.05 3.72
CA GLY A 228 15.08 9.71 4.25
C GLY A 228 16.23 8.97 3.56
N ALA A 229 15.99 7.75 3.13
CA ALA A 229 16.96 6.89 2.45
C ALA A 229 17.18 7.25 0.97
N VAL A 230 16.30 8.06 0.36
CA VAL A 230 16.38 8.45 -1.06
C VAL A 230 17.63 9.28 -1.32
N PRO A 231 18.28 9.17 -2.49
CA PRO A 231 19.40 10.04 -2.86
C PRO A 231 19.09 11.52 -2.63
N TYR A 232 20.13 12.30 -2.32
CA TYR A 232 19.94 13.73 -2.03
C TYR A 232 19.44 14.49 -3.27
N HIS A 233 18.36 15.25 -3.05
CA HIS A 233 17.82 16.24 -3.99
C HIS A 233 17.75 17.59 -3.29
N GLU A 234 18.03 18.65 -4.01
CA GLU A 234 17.73 20.00 -3.52
C GLU A 234 16.21 20.19 -3.40
N TYR A 235 15.80 21.04 -2.47
CA TYR A 235 14.40 21.30 -2.23
C TYR A 235 13.72 21.96 -3.44
N CYS A 236 12.51 21.50 -3.73
CA CYS A 236 11.54 22.14 -4.60
C CYS A 236 10.13 21.83 -4.09
N ASN A 237 9.24 22.82 -4.13
CA ASN A 237 7.84 22.66 -3.66
C ASN A 237 7.03 21.65 -4.49
N LYS A 238 7.54 21.22 -5.64
CA LYS A 238 6.95 20.12 -6.42
C LYS A 238 7.11 18.74 -5.76
N TYR A 239 7.85 18.66 -4.66
CA TYR A 239 8.06 17.39 -3.92
C TYR A 239 7.20 17.28 -2.66
N ASP A 240 6.64 18.39 -2.16
CA ASP A 240 5.87 18.41 -0.93
C ASP A 240 4.34 18.36 -1.13
N GLN A 241 3.58 18.44 -0.03
CA GLN A 241 2.11 18.60 0.02
C GLN A 241 1.30 17.63 -0.88
N GLY A 242 1.81 16.42 -1.09
CA GLY A 242 1.15 15.39 -1.91
C GLY A 242 1.67 15.28 -3.34
N GLU A 243 2.42 16.27 -3.83
CA GLU A 243 3.06 16.25 -5.14
C GLU A 243 4.15 15.15 -5.25
N TRP A 244 4.75 14.77 -4.12
CA TRP A 244 5.72 13.68 -4.04
C TRP A 244 5.23 12.37 -4.70
N ARG A 245 3.92 12.14 -4.71
CA ARG A 245 3.32 10.95 -5.35
C ARG A 245 3.56 10.88 -6.85
N CYS A 246 3.87 12.00 -7.48
CA CYS A 246 4.12 12.09 -8.92
C CYS A 246 5.54 11.70 -9.31
N TRP A 247 6.47 11.57 -8.36
CA TRP A 247 7.88 11.30 -8.61
C TRP A 247 8.26 9.86 -8.27
N TYR A 248 8.96 9.18 -9.18
CA TYR A 248 9.42 7.81 -8.98
C TYR A 248 10.30 7.62 -7.75
N ASP A 249 11.04 8.65 -7.34
CA ASP A 249 11.91 8.55 -6.16
C ASP A 249 11.14 8.61 -4.84
N PHE A 250 9.92 9.13 -4.82
CA PHE A 250 9.18 9.38 -3.58
C PHE A 250 7.87 8.59 -3.46
N GLY A 251 7.20 8.28 -4.58
CA GLY A 251 5.90 7.63 -4.57
C GLY A 251 5.78 6.48 -5.56
N MET A 252 4.58 5.92 -5.64
CA MET A 252 4.23 4.81 -6.52
C MET A 252 3.09 5.17 -7.50
N GLY A 253 2.88 6.46 -7.78
CA GLY A 253 1.89 6.94 -8.74
C GLY A 253 0.45 6.55 -8.44
N ALA A 254 -0.38 6.51 -9.48
CA ALA A 254 -1.79 6.12 -9.37
C ALA A 254 -1.94 4.65 -8.99
N LEU A 255 -1.08 3.78 -9.47
CA LEU A 255 -1.11 2.35 -9.20
C LEU A 255 -0.92 2.06 -7.69
N GLY A 256 0.10 2.61 -7.06
CA GLY A 256 0.35 2.41 -5.62
C GLY A 256 -0.68 3.11 -4.74
N ASP A 257 -1.13 4.32 -5.15
CA ASP A 257 -2.08 5.10 -4.35
C ASP A 257 -3.51 4.54 -4.41
N TRP A 258 -4.00 4.15 -5.60
CA TRP A 258 -5.38 3.68 -5.80
C TRP A 258 -5.51 2.20 -6.06
N GLY A 259 -4.53 1.56 -6.67
CA GLY A 259 -4.53 0.11 -6.84
C GLY A 259 -4.68 -0.61 -5.52
N ALA A 260 -4.08 -0.07 -4.45
CA ALA A 260 -4.23 -0.58 -3.08
C ALA A 260 -5.67 -0.56 -2.54
N HIS A 261 -6.57 0.26 -3.09
CA HIS A 261 -7.99 0.31 -2.71
C HIS A 261 -8.91 -0.44 -3.69
N ILE A 262 -8.42 -0.75 -4.88
CA ILE A 262 -9.22 -1.36 -5.95
C ILE A 262 -8.89 -2.84 -6.10
N LEU A 263 -7.61 -3.21 -6.01
CA LEU A 263 -7.11 -4.56 -6.27
C LEU A 263 -6.85 -5.38 -5.00
N ASP A 264 -6.88 -4.80 -3.81
CA ASP A 264 -6.52 -5.47 -2.55
C ASP A 264 -7.29 -6.78 -2.31
N THR A 265 -8.63 -6.72 -2.30
CA THR A 265 -9.48 -7.90 -2.09
C THR A 265 -9.40 -8.90 -3.26
N VAL A 266 -9.21 -8.40 -4.48
CA VAL A 266 -8.98 -9.25 -5.66
C VAL A 266 -7.68 -10.03 -5.51
N HIS A 267 -6.61 -9.33 -5.11
CA HIS A 267 -5.30 -9.94 -4.97
C HIS A 267 -5.28 -11.01 -3.87
N GLU A 268 -5.87 -10.70 -2.72
CA GLU A 268 -5.91 -11.62 -1.58
C GLU A 268 -6.78 -12.84 -1.88
N PHE A 269 -8.07 -12.64 -2.19
CA PHE A 269 -9.02 -13.74 -2.28
C PHE A 269 -8.88 -14.61 -3.54
N LEU A 270 -8.36 -14.06 -4.64
CA LEU A 270 -7.98 -14.87 -5.79
C LEU A 270 -6.59 -15.50 -5.62
N GLU A 271 -5.92 -15.30 -4.48
CA GLU A 271 -4.58 -15.84 -4.17
C GLU A 271 -3.58 -15.58 -5.30
N LEU A 272 -3.55 -14.35 -5.84
CA LEU A 272 -2.80 -14.05 -7.06
C LEU A 272 -1.29 -14.22 -6.89
N GLY A 273 -0.75 -13.85 -5.73
CA GLY A 273 0.69 -13.89 -5.48
C GLY A 273 1.45 -12.91 -6.37
N LEU A 274 2.58 -13.36 -6.90
CA LEU A 274 3.41 -12.55 -7.81
C LEU A 274 3.16 -12.93 -9.27
N PRO A 275 3.12 -11.94 -10.20
CA PRO A 275 2.95 -12.19 -11.62
C PRO A 275 4.23 -12.80 -12.22
N TYR A 276 4.10 -13.57 -13.31
CA TYR A 276 5.26 -14.03 -14.08
C TYR A 276 5.61 -13.10 -15.24
N GLU A 277 4.71 -12.18 -15.58
CA GLU A 277 4.88 -11.19 -16.64
C GLU A 277 4.19 -9.89 -16.28
N VAL A 278 4.85 -8.76 -16.51
CA VAL A 278 4.29 -7.41 -16.39
C VAL A 278 4.60 -6.65 -17.66
N THR A 279 3.56 -6.23 -18.37
CA THR A 279 3.70 -5.57 -19.67
C THR A 279 3.04 -4.21 -19.65
N LEU A 280 3.80 -3.17 -19.98
CA LEU A 280 3.23 -1.86 -20.30
C LEU A 280 2.66 -1.91 -21.71
N THR A 281 1.35 -1.79 -21.86
CA THR A 281 0.65 -1.88 -23.16
C THR A 281 0.28 -0.51 -23.74
N HIS A 282 0.21 0.51 -22.90
CA HIS A 282 -0.05 1.90 -23.30
C HIS A 282 0.58 2.87 -22.32
N GLN A 283 1.07 4.01 -22.83
CA GLN A 283 1.58 5.11 -22.00
C GLN A 283 1.58 6.43 -22.75
N GLU A 284 1.14 7.50 -22.08
CA GLU A 284 1.24 8.87 -22.55
C GLU A 284 2.01 9.73 -21.56
N GLY A 285 2.90 10.58 -22.05
CA GLY A 285 3.69 11.50 -21.22
C GLY A 285 4.81 10.78 -20.44
N HIS A 286 5.47 9.80 -21.07
CA HIS A 286 6.62 9.12 -20.46
C HIS A 286 7.73 10.09 -20.06
N ASN A 287 8.27 9.89 -18.87
CA ASN A 287 9.42 10.63 -18.33
C ASN A 287 10.19 9.74 -17.35
N ASP A 288 11.51 9.93 -17.25
CA ASP A 288 12.38 9.14 -16.37
C ASP A 288 12.27 9.50 -14.88
N TYR A 289 11.63 10.63 -14.55
CA TYR A 289 11.59 11.19 -13.19
C TYR A 289 10.21 11.11 -12.55
N PHE A 290 9.15 11.28 -13.33
CA PHE A 290 7.77 11.30 -12.81
C PHE A 290 6.82 10.42 -13.63
N PHE A 291 5.69 10.08 -13.01
CA PHE A 291 4.69 9.18 -13.58
C PHE A 291 4.01 9.76 -14.83
N PRO A 292 3.63 8.91 -15.81
CA PRO A 292 2.96 9.32 -17.03
C PRO A 292 1.55 9.90 -16.77
N TYR A 293 0.99 10.58 -17.78
CA TYR A 293 -0.38 11.09 -17.73
C TYR A 293 -1.41 9.97 -17.75
N SER A 294 -1.14 8.94 -18.51
CA SER A 294 -1.95 7.74 -18.58
C SER A 294 -1.08 6.52 -18.82
N SER A 295 -1.52 5.37 -18.33
CA SER A 295 -0.86 4.11 -18.60
C SER A 295 -1.83 2.93 -18.53
N THR A 296 -1.50 1.87 -19.26
CA THR A 296 -2.16 0.56 -19.15
C THR A 296 -1.10 -0.50 -18.91
N ILE A 297 -1.25 -1.23 -17.80
CA ILE A 297 -0.31 -2.27 -17.39
C ILE A 297 -1.04 -3.60 -17.28
N LEU A 298 -0.54 -4.60 -17.97
CA LEU A 298 -1.01 -5.99 -17.89
C LEU A 298 -0.10 -6.77 -16.94
N PHE A 299 -0.70 -7.39 -15.93
CA PHE A 299 -0.06 -8.36 -15.04
C PHE A 299 -0.61 -9.74 -15.32
N ARG A 300 0.24 -10.73 -15.60
CA ARG A 300 -0.14 -12.12 -15.81
C ARG A 300 0.23 -12.97 -14.63
N PHE A 301 -0.78 -13.56 -14.00
CA PHE A 301 -0.62 -14.44 -12.86
C PHE A 301 -0.75 -15.90 -13.25
N PRO A 302 0.11 -16.79 -12.71
CA PRO A 302 0.08 -18.21 -13.08
C PRO A 302 -1.17 -18.89 -12.56
N GLN A 303 -1.39 -20.12 -13.03
CA GLN A 303 -2.38 -21.01 -12.45
C GLN A 303 -2.06 -21.24 -10.95
N ARG A 304 -3.08 -21.17 -10.11
CA ARG A 304 -3.03 -21.47 -8.68
C ARG A 304 -3.84 -22.72 -8.41
N LYS A 305 -3.67 -23.32 -7.22
CA LYS A 305 -4.38 -24.53 -6.82
C LYS A 305 -5.90 -24.37 -6.98
N GLY A 306 -6.47 -25.11 -7.94
CA GLY A 306 -7.91 -25.08 -8.22
C GLY A 306 -8.44 -23.82 -8.93
N MET A 307 -7.57 -22.87 -9.30
CA MET A 307 -7.94 -21.63 -9.98
C MET A 307 -7.15 -21.43 -11.27
N PRO A 308 -7.79 -20.95 -12.37
CA PRO A 308 -7.12 -20.73 -13.65
C PRO A 308 -6.07 -19.59 -13.57
N PRO A 309 -5.19 -19.45 -14.59
CA PRO A 309 -4.38 -18.23 -14.73
C PRO A 309 -5.29 -17.00 -14.84
N VAL A 310 -4.81 -15.85 -14.37
CA VAL A 310 -5.57 -14.59 -14.39
C VAL A 310 -4.73 -13.47 -14.99
N ASP A 311 -5.31 -12.75 -15.93
CA ASP A 311 -4.79 -11.50 -16.44
C ASP A 311 -5.43 -10.32 -15.68
N VAL A 312 -4.62 -9.48 -15.03
CA VAL A 312 -5.07 -8.26 -14.36
C VAL A 312 -4.57 -7.07 -15.15
N THR A 313 -5.48 -6.24 -15.67
CA THR A 313 -5.11 -5.04 -16.43
C THR A 313 -5.49 -3.79 -15.64
N TRP A 314 -4.49 -2.98 -15.32
CA TRP A 314 -4.63 -1.68 -14.69
C TRP A 314 -4.67 -0.58 -15.73
N TYR A 315 -5.63 0.34 -15.58
CA TYR A 315 -5.77 1.54 -16.40
C TYR A 315 -5.70 2.77 -15.51
N ASP A 316 -4.88 3.74 -15.83
CA ASP A 316 -4.92 5.07 -15.23
C ASP A 316 -4.87 6.19 -16.29
N GLY A 317 -5.38 7.36 -15.91
CA GLY A 317 -5.52 8.49 -16.79
C GLY A 317 -6.98 8.81 -17.14
N LEU A 318 -7.27 10.07 -17.42
CA LEU A 318 -8.65 10.60 -17.52
C LEU A 318 -9.51 9.88 -18.57
N ASP A 319 -8.94 9.62 -19.72
CA ASP A 319 -9.64 9.01 -20.88
C ASP A 319 -9.18 7.57 -21.17
N ASN A 320 -8.24 7.04 -20.39
CA ASN A 320 -7.74 5.69 -20.53
C ASN A 320 -8.55 4.73 -19.66
N LEU A 321 -9.63 4.23 -20.22
CA LEU A 321 -10.61 3.38 -19.53
C LEU A 321 -10.59 1.94 -20.07
N PRO A 322 -10.90 0.95 -19.22
CA PRO A 322 -11.09 -0.43 -19.69
C PRO A 322 -12.31 -0.52 -20.62
N PRO A 323 -12.38 -1.56 -21.48
CA PRO A 323 -13.60 -1.92 -22.16
C PRO A 323 -14.74 -2.12 -21.16
N ILE A 324 -15.87 -1.49 -21.40
CA ILE A 324 -17.04 -1.56 -20.53
C ILE A 324 -17.97 -2.67 -21.02
N PRO A 325 -18.25 -3.73 -20.23
CA PRO A 325 -19.15 -4.79 -20.64
C PRO A 325 -20.61 -4.33 -20.69
N ALA A 326 -21.40 -5.02 -21.51
CA ALA A 326 -22.85 -4.80 -21.57
C ALA A 326 -23.48 -4.96 -20.18
N GLY A 327 -24.43 -4.07 -19.86
CA GLY A 327 -25.12 -4.09 -18.56
C GLY A 327 -24.31 -3.55 -17.39
N TYR A 328 -23.18 -2.89 -17.63
CA TYR A 328 -22.41 -2.22 -16.57
C TYR A 328 -23.24 -1.16 -15.81
N GLY A 329 -24.09 -0.44 -16.55
CA GLY A 329 -24.96 0.62 -15.99
C GLY A 329 -24.18 1.87 -15.53
N VAL A 330 -24.91 2.89 -15.14
CA VAL A 330 -24.37 4.10 -14.53
C VAL A 330 -24.37 3.91 -13.02
N SER A 331 -23.24 4.06 -12.35
CA SER A 331 -23.16 4.11 -10.88
C SER A 331 -23.18 5.57 -10.42
N GLY A 332 -23.83 5.84 -9.27
CA GLY A 332 -23.71 7.13 -8.59
C GLY A 332 -22.23 7.46 -8.28
N LEU A 333 -21.94 8.73 -8.01
CA LEU A 333 -20.56 9.15 -7.65
C LEU A 333 -20.11 8.39 -6.40
N ASP A 334 -18.93 7.78 -6.46
CA ASP A 334 -18.29 7.15 -5.30
C ASP A 334 -17.91 8.26 -4.30
N PRO A 335 -18.46 8.23 -3.07
CA PRO A 335 -18.17 9.26 -2.07
C PRO A 335 -16.71 9.27 -1.61
N ASN A 336 -15.98 8.20 -1.86
CA ASN A 336 -14.55 8.08 -1.52
C ASN A 336 -13.63 8.77 -2.53
N ILE A 337 -14.16 9.21 -3.70
CA ILE A 337 -13.36 9.97 -4.66
C ILE A 337 -13.12 11.37 -4.09
N PRO A 338 -11.88 11.74 -3.76
CA PRO A 338 -11.59 13.07 -3.29
C PRO A 338 -11.93 14.10 -4.37
N LYS A 339 -12.57 15.19 -3.98
CA LYS A 339 -12.73 16.34 -4.88
C LYS A 339 -11.34 16.80 -5.32
N THR A 340 -11.11 16.87 -6.60
CA THR A 340 -9.84 17.39 -7.13
C THR A 340 -9.81 18.89 -6.90
N ASN A 341 -8.77 19.38 -6.23
CA ASN A 341 -8.49 20.82 -6.13
C ASN A 341 -7.86 21.38 -7.43
N GLN A 342 -7.92 20.63 -8.51
CA GLN A 342 -7.23 20.94 -9.75
C GLN A 342 -8.19 21.54 -10.78
N GLY A 343 -8.69 22.77 -10.55
CA GLY A 343 -9.34 23.60 -11.57
C GLY A 343 -10.38 22.86 -12.44
N ASP A 344 -10.52 23.27 -13.69
CA ASP A 344 -11.53 22.84 -14.66
C ASP A 344 -11.32 21.43 -15.24
N VAL A 345 -10.97 20.43 -14.42
CA VAL A 345 -10.90 19.04 -14.88
C VAL A 345 -12.34 18.51 -15.01
N PRO A 346 -12.75 18.01 -16.19
CA PRO A 346 -14.07 17.41 -16.36
C PRO A 346 -14.32 16.29 -15.34
N PRO A 347 -15.55 16.11 -14.84
CA PRO A 347 -15.87 15.00 -13.97
C PRO A 347 -15.58 13.68 -14.69
N ALA A 348 -15.03 12.72 -13.95
CA ALA A 348 -14.72 11.40 -14.47
C ALA A 348 -15.97 10.72 -15.04
N LYS A 349 -15.86 10.12 -16.22
CA LYS A 349 -16.95 9.40 -16.90
C LYS A 349 -17.39 8.14 -16.16
N LEU A 350 -16.48 7.55 -15.39
CA LEU A 350 -16.70 6.37 -14.55
C LEU A 350 -16.11 6.60 -13.15
N ASN A 351 -16.70 6.00 -12.15
CA ASN A 351 -16.06 5.90 -10.84
C ASN A 351 -14.87 4.94 -10.90
N PRO A 352 -13.76 5.23 -10.21
CA PRO A 352 -12.67 4.28 -10.05
C PRO A 352 -13.17 2.94 -9.54
N GLY A 353 -12.66 1.85 -10.13
CA GLY A 353 -13.15 0.53 -9.75
C GLY A 353 -12.54 -0.61 -10.53
N LYS A 354 -13.22 -1.74 -10.46
CA LYS A 354 -12.80 -3.00 -11.07
C LYS A 354 -13.96 -3.75 -11.73
N ILE A 355 -13.61 -4.57 -12.71
CA ILE A 355 -14.51 -5.55 -13.33
C ILE A 355 -13.80 -6.90 -13.24
N ILE A 356 -14.50 -7.92 -12.74
CA ILE A 356 -13.98 -9.27 -12.59
C ILE A 356 -14.74 -10.17 -13.54
N TYR A 357 -14.02 -10.85 -14.43
CA TYR A 357 -14.58 -11.74 -15.45
C TYR A 357 -14.34 -13.19 -15.07
N SER A 358 -15.41 -13.93 -14.87
CA SER A 358 -15.36 -15.39 -14.73
C SER A 358 -16.06 -16.08 -15.91
N LYS A 359 -15.99 -17.39 -15.96
CA LYS A 359 -16.65 -18.15 -17.05
C LYS A 359 -18.17 -17.94 -17.10
N GLU A 360 -18.82 -17.80 -15.95
CA GLU A 360 -20.28 -17.76 -15.85
C GLU A 360 -20.83 -16.37 -15.51
N LEU A 361 -20.08 -15.59 -14.72
CA LEU A 361 -20.53 -14.32 -14.15
C LEU A 361 -19.51 -13.23 -14.39
N THR A 362 -20.00 -12.00 -14.48
CA THR A 362 -19.19 -10.80 -14.47
C THR A 362 -19.58 -9.94 -13.28
N PHE A 363 -18.59 -9.40 -12.58
CA PHE A 363 -18.81 -8.58 -11.40
C PHE A 363 -18.22 -7.20 -11.62
N LYS A 364 -18.92 -6.17 -11.16
CA LYS A 364 -18.37 -4.81 -11.03
C LYS A 364 -18.25 -4.41 -9.58
N GLY A 365 -17.22 -3.65 -9.23
CA GLY A 365 -17.01 -3.09 -7.91
C GLY A 365 -16.30 -1.75 -7.99
N GLY A 366 -16.51 -0.92 -7.00
CA GLY A 366 -15.82 0.36 -6.85
C GLY A 366 -14.48 0.22 -6.12
N SER A 367 -14.07 1.29 -5.50
CA SER A 367 -12.88 1.38 -4.64
C SER A 367 -13.25 1.17 -3.15
N HIS A 368 -12.25 1.11 -2.29
CA HIS A 368 -12.39 1.01 -0.83
C HIS A 368 -13.39 -0.08 -0.41
N GLY A 369 -14.38 0.25 0.41
CA GLY A 369 -15.39 -0.67 0.92
C GLY A 369 -16.56 -1.00 -0.03
N SER A 370 -16.52 -0.53 -1.27
CA SER A 370 -17.59 -0.76 -2.25
C SER A 370 -17.78 -2.24 -2.57
N THR A 371 -18.98 -2.75 -2.34
CA THR A 371 -19.33 -4.15 -2.61
C THR A 371 -19.42 -4.44 -4.11
N LEU A 372 -19.31 -5.72 -4.46
CA LEU A 372 -19.48 -6.20 -5.81
C LEU A 372 -20.97 -6.30 -6.20
N SER A 373 -21.26 -6.06 -7.47
CA SER A 373 -22.55 -6.34 -8.10
C SER A 373 -22.35 -7.27 -9.29
N ILE A 374 -23.25 -8.24 -9.47
CA ILE A 374 -23.28 -9.08 -10.67
C ILE A 374 -23.89 -8.25 -11.81
N ILE A 375 -23.31 -8.36 -13.00
CA ILE A 375 -23.80 -7.72 -14.22
C ILE A 375 -23.95 -8.75 -15.36
N PRO A 376 -24.93 -8.57 -16.26
CA PRO A 376 -26.01 -7.58 -16.27
C PRO A 376 -27.05 -7.82 -15.15
N GLU A 377 -28.00 -6.89 -14.99
CA GLU A 377 -29.02 -6.93 -13.92
C GLU A 377 -29.88 -8.19 -13.98
N GLU A 378 -30.20 -8.69 -15.17
CA GLU A 378 -30.95 -9.93 -15.35
C GLU A 378 -30.23 -11.10 -14.68
N LYS A 379 -28.90 -11.17 -14.85
CA LYS A 379 -28.07 -12.21 -14.23
C LYS A 379 -28.00 -12.05 -12.72
N ALA A 380 -27.97 -10.81 -12.22
CA ALA A 380 -28.04 -10.55 -10.78
C ALA A 380 -29.37 -11.04 -10.17
N LYS A 381 -30.50 -10.86 -10.87
CA LYS A 381 -31.80 -11.37 -10.44
C LYS A 381 -31.85 -12.90 -10.39
N GLU A 382 -31.31 -13.59 -11.41
CA GLU A 382 -31.20 -15.06 -11.42
C GLU A 382 -30.38 -15.63 -10.26
N MET A 383 -29.42 -14.85 -9.78
CA MET A 383 -28.51 -15.28 -8.72
C MET A 383 -28.99 -14.88 -7.32
N ALA A 384 -29.99 -14.00 -7.19
CA ALA A 384 -30.39 -13.38 -5.93
C ALA A 384 -30.63 -14.39 -4.78
N ASP A 385 -31.37 -15.48 -5.06
CA ASP A 385 -31.69 -16.52 -4.06
C ASP A 385 -30.51 -17.45 -3.74
N LYS A 386 -29.42 -17.38 -4.53
CA LYS A 386 -28.22 -18.20 -4.37
C LYS A 386 -27.10 -17.49 -3.62
N LEU A 387 -27.24 -16.17 -3.41
CA LEU A 387 -26.22 -15.39 -2.77
C LEU A 387 -26.17 -15.66 -1.25
N PRO A 388 -24.99 -15.92 -0.68
CA PRO A 388 -24.86 -16.16 0.75
C PRO A 388 -25.11 -14.90 1.55
N LYS A 389 -25.51 -15.07 2.80
CA LYS A 389 -25.55 -13.95 3.75
C LYS A 389 -24.14 -13.45 4.03
N VAL A 390 -23.93 -12.17 3.85
CA VAL A 390 -22.62 -11.53 4.10
C VAL A 390 -22.49 -11.21 5.59
N PRO A 391 -21.44 -11.69 6.27
CA PRO A 391 -21.18 -11.33 7.66
C PRO A 391 -20.88 -9.83 7.82
N LYS A 392 -21.19 -9.28 8.98
CA LYS A 392 -20.75 -7.93 9.33
C LYS A 392 -19.32 -7.97 9.87
N SER A 393 -18.56 -6.89 9.65
CA SER A 393 -17.26 -6.71 10.28
C SER A 393 -17.39 -6.73 11.81
N PRO A 394 -16.57 -7.48 12.54
CA PRO A 394 -16.58 -7.49 14.00
C PRO A 394 -16.03 -6.20 14.63
N SER A 395 -15.17 -5.49 13.90
CA SER A 395 -14.52 -4.24 14.30
C SER A 395 -14.21 -3.40 13.06
N ASN A 396 -14.17 -2.08 13.19
CA ASN A 396 -13.66 -1.24 12.11
C ASN A 396 -12.13 -1.40 11.94
N HIS A 397 -11.54 -0.78 10.93
CA HIS A 397 -10.14 -0.97 10.60
C HIS A 397 -9.18 -0.54 11.72
N PHE A 398 -9.47 0.57 12.39
CA PHE A 398 -8.65 1.10 13.48
C PHE A 398 -8.84 0.32 14.78
N GLU A 399 -10.08 -0.07 15.10
CA GLU A 399 -10.36 -0.98 16.22
C GLU A 399 -9.68 -2.33 16.04
N ASN A 400 -9.68 -2.89 14.82
CA ASN A 400 -9.02 -4.15 14.51
C ASN A 400 -7.52 -4.10 14.86
N PHE A 401 -6.82 -3.02 14.48
CA PHE A 401 -5.42 -2.86 14.86
C PHE A 401 -5.21 -2.82 16.37
N LEU A 402 -6.02 -2.05 17.09
CA LEU A 402 -5.90 -1.90 18.54
C LEU A 402 -6.25 -3.20 19.28
N LEU A 403 -7.26 -3.91 18.83
CA LEU A 403 -7.61 -5.23 19.34
C LEU A 403 -6.51 -6.25 19.07
N ALA A 404 -5.83 -6.14 17.93
CA ALA A 404 -4.68 -6.97 17.61
C ALA A 404 -3.47 -6.64 18.50
N CYS A 405 -3.20 -5.35 18.78
CA CYS A 405 -2.16 -4.96 19.74
C CYS A 405 -2.41 -5.56 21.14
N ASN A 406 -3.67 -5.71 21.53
CA ASN A 406 -4.07 -6.32 22.80
C ASN A 406 -4.20 -7.88 22.73
N GLY A 407 -3.88 -8.49 21.59
CA GLY A 407 -3.93 -9.95 21.38
C GLY A 407 -5.36 -10.53 21.32
N ILE A 408 -6.37 -9.72 21.00
CA ILE A 408 -7.80 -10.10 20.96
C ILE A 408 -8.23 -10.50 19.55
N GLU A 409 -7.78 -9.77 18.52
CA GLU A 409 -8.01 -10.07 17.12
C GLU A 409 -6.68 -10.27 16.39
N LYS A 410 -6.73 -10.77 15.15
CA LYS A 410 -5.65 -10.65 14.17
C LYS A 410 -5.97 -9.48 13.25
N THR A 411 -4.93 -8.80 12.78
CA THR A 411 -5.09 -7.75 11.77
C THR A 411 -5.61 -8.35 10.46
N ARG A 412 -6.50 -7.65 9.77
CA ARG A 412 -7.07 -8.10 8.49
C ARG A 412 -6.25 -7.65 7.28
N SER A 413 -5.39 -6.68 7.45
CA SER A 413 -4.48 -6.23 6.39
C SER A 413 -3.02 -6.23 6.86
N PRO A 414 -2.48 -7.41 7.26
CA PRO A 414 -1.12 -7.54 7.77
C PRO A 414 -0.08 -7.33 6.68
N PHE A 415 1.19 -7.19 7.07
CA PHE A 415 2.29 -6.97 6.14
C PHE A 415 2.47 -8.12 5.15
N GLU A 416 2.21 -9.35 5.55
CA GLU A 416 2.36 -10.55 4.72
C GLU A 416 1.41 -10.54 3.51
N ILE A 417 0.23 -9.96 3.65
CA ILE A 417 -0.74 -9.83 2.55
C ILE A 417 -0.41 -8.61 1.70
N ASN A 418 -0.32 -7.45 2.32
CA ASN A 418 -0.16 -6.18 1.60
C ASN A 418 1.26 -5.94 1.08
N GLY A 419 2.24 -6.65 1.63
CA GLY A 419 3.61 -6.63 1.11
C GLY A 419 3.70 -7.25 -0.27
N VAL A 420 3.06 -8.40 -0.50
CA VAL A 420 3.02 -9.02 -1.84
C VAL A 420 2.30 -8.11 -2.84
N LEU A 421 1.19 -7.47 -2.45
CA LEU A 421 0.51 -6.50 -3.30
C LEU A 421 1.41 -5.29 -3.62
N SER A 422 2.17 -4.78 -2.64
CA SER A 422 3.14 -3.70 -2.85
C SER A 422 4.27 -4.12 -3.81
N GLN A 423 4.70 -5.39 -3.76
CA GLN A 423 5.65 -5.95 -4.71
C GLN A 423 5.10 -5.99 -6.13
N VAL A 424 3.83 -6.37 -6.31
CA VAL A 424 3.15 -6.33 -7.62
C VAL A 424 3.13 -4.90 -8.16
N PHE A 425 2.79 -3.92 -7.34
CA PHE A 425 2.81 -2.51 -7.75
C PHE A 425 4.22 -2.02 -8.10
N SER A 426 5.23 -2.43 -7.34
CA SER A 426 6.62 -2.09 -7.65
C SER A 426 7.05 -2.61 -9.04
N LEU A 427 6.66 -3.84 -9.41
CA LEU A 427 6.91 -4.37 -10.75
C LEU A 427 6.19 -3.56 -11.83
N GLY A 428 4.94 -3.15 -11.58
CA GLY A 428 4.16 -2.29 -12.48
C GLY A 428 4.82 -0.91 -12.69
N VAL A 429 5.24 -0.28 -11.60
CA VAL A 429 5.97 1.00 -11.63
C VAL A 429 7.29 0.89 -12.41
N MET A 430 7.99 -0.24 -12.26
CA MET A 430 9.21 -0.49 -13.03
C MET A 430 8.93 -0.63 -14.54
N ALA A 431 7.86 -1.35 -14.91
CA ALA A 431 7.44 -1.46 -16.31
C ALA A 431 7.07 -0.09 -16.91
N GLN A 432 6.37 0.77 -16.14
CA GLN A 432 6.08 2.16 -16.55
C GLN A 432 7.36 2.98 -16.75
N ARG A 433 8.26 2.99 -15.76
CA ARG A 433 9.49 3.78 -15.80
C ARG A 433 10.42 3.38 -16.92
N LEU A 434 10.52 2.07 -17.19
CA LEU A 434 11.39 1.52 -18.24
C LEU A 434 10.71 1.43 -19.61
N ASN A 435 9.41 1.73 -19.68
CA ASN A 435 8.61 1.60 -20.89
C ASN A 435 8.81 0.23 -21.55
N THR A 436 8.64 -0.87 -20.80
CA THR A 436 9.04 -2.21 -21.26
C THR A 436 8.15 -3.32 -20.70
N GLN A 437 8.34 -4.52 -21.26
CA GLN A 437 7.84 -5.78 -20.74
C GLN A 437 8.88 -6.41 -19.80
N LEU A 438 8.42 -6.92 -18.66
CA LEU A 438 9.24 -7.61 -17.67
C LEU A 438 8.76 -9.07 -17.55
N PHE A 439 9.68 -10.02 -17.69
CA PHE A 439 9.46 -11.42 -17.32
C PHE A 439 10.07 -11.65 -15.93
N PHE A 440 9.22 -12.07 -15.01
CA PHE A 440 9.56 -12.22 -13.62
C PHE A 440 9.41 -13.69 -13.18
N ASP A 441 10.43 -14.26 -12.55
CA ASP A 441 10.33 -15.56 -11.91
C ASP A 441 9.91 -15.40 -10.44
N PRO A 442 8.65 -15.76 -10.07
CA PRO A 442 8.16 -15.62 -8.70
C PRO A 442 8.92 -16.46 -7.67
N ARG A 443 9.60 -17.53 -8.09
CA ARG A 443 10.35 -18.42 -7.19
C ARG A 443 11.71 -17.84 -6.81
N THR A 444 12.42 -17.31 -7.80
CA THR A 444 13.74 -16.69 -7.58
C THR A 444 13.61 -15.20 -7.27
N LYS A 445 12.43 -14.61 -7.45
CA LYS A 445 12.15 -13.18 -7.33
C LYS A 445 13.10 -12.33 -8.18
N GLN A 446 13.28 -12.74 -9.42
CA GLN A 446 14.18 -12.07 -10.37
C GLN A 446 13.47 -11.73 -11.69
N ILE A 447 13.84 -10.59 -12.27
CA ILE A 447 13.48 -10.24 -13.65
C ILE A 447 14.51 -10.91 -14.55
N THR A 448 14.04 -11.73 -15.49
CA THR A 448 14.88 -12.65 -16.27
C THR A 448 15.30 -12.10 -17.64
N ASN A 449 14.56 -11.13 -18.18
CA ASN A 449 14.78 -10.57 -19.51
C ASN A 449 15.45 -9.19 -19.52
N ASN A 450 15.72 -8.59 -18.35
CA ASN A 450 16.31 -7.26 -18.24
C ASN A 450 17.15 -7.14 -16.96
N GLU A 451 18.47 -7.19 -17.09
CA GLU A 451 19.40 -7.14 -15.95
C GLU A 451 19.36 -5.79 -15.23
N PHE A 452 19.17 -4.68 -15.96
CA PHE A 452 19.03 -3.35 -15.34
C PHE A 452 17.75 -3.27 -14.51
N ALA A 453 16.61 -3.70 -15.06
CA ALA A 453 15.35 -3.79 -14.32
C ALA A 453 15.49 -4.69 -13.08
N ASN A 454 16.16 -5.83 -13.21
CA ASN A 454 16.43 -6.72 -12.09
C ASN A 454 17.23 -6.01 -10.98
N SER A 455 18.18 -5.16 -11.33
CA SER A 455 18.94 -4.35 -10.35
C SER A 455 18.06 -3.32 -9.62
N MET A 456 16.95 -2.89 -10.22
CA MET A 456 16.01 -1.90 -9.65
C MET A 456 15.06 -2.50 -8.58
N LEU A 457 14.92 -3.82 -8.50
CA LEU A 457 14.11 -4.47 -7.46
C LEU A 457 14.52 -4.03 -6.04
N ALA A 458 15.81 -3.80 -5.82
CA ALA A 458 16.35 -3.30 -4.56
C ALA A 458 16.23 -1.77 -4.38
N GLY A 459 15.79 -1.05 -5.41
CA GLY A 459 15.82 0.42 -5.41
C GLY A 459 17.25 0.99 -5.53
N LEU A 460 17.35 2.29 -5.36
CA LEU A 460 18.64 2.98 -5.29
C LEU A 460 19.34 2.69 -3.95
N PRO A 461 20.69 2.69 -3.88
CA PRO A 461 21.39 2.54 -2.62
C PRO A 461 20.96 3.64 -1.62
N PRO A 462 20.66 3.28 -0.36
CA PRO A 462 20.29 4.27 0.64
C PRO A 462 21.45 5.23 0.91
N ARG A 463 21.14 6.47 1.27
CA ARG A 463 22.14 7.44 1.71
C ARG A 463 22.87 6.96 2.97
N LYS A 464 24.11 7.43 3.14
CA LYS A 464 24.91 7.16 4.34
C LYS A 464 24.13 7.57 5.61
N GLY A 465 24.07 6.65 6.57
CA GLY A 465 23.32 6.83 7.83
C GLY A 465 21.84 6.42 7.74
N TRP A 466 21.39 5.96 6.55
CA TRP A 466 20.07 5.35 6.34
C TRP A 466 20.16 3.88 5.94
N ASP A 467 21.36 3.40 5.64
CA ASP A 467 21.62 2.01 5.27
C ASP A 467 21.48 1.04 6.46
N GLU A 468 21.51 1.54 7.68
CA GLU A 468 21.32 0.76 8.91
C GLU A 468 19.93 0.12 8.98
N PHE A 469 18.87 0.81 8.49
CA PHE A 469 17.51 0.28 8.50
C PHE A 469 17.32 -0.96 7.62
N TYR A 470 18.21 -1.17 6.66
CA TYR A 470 18.20 -2.36 5.79
C TYR A 470 18.95 -3.56 6.39
N LYS A 471 19.44 -3.43 7.62
CA LYS A 471 20.20 -4.45 8.36
C LYS A 471 19.52 -4.87 9.68
N LEU A 472 18.40 -4.18 10.04
CA LEU A 472 17.61 -4.46 11.25
C LEU A 472 16.73 -5.70 11.06
#